data_a662fedad686d2b735facef10dcfa308
#
_entry.id   a662fedad686d2b735facef10dcfa308
#
_cell.length_a   1.000
_cell.length_b   1.000
_cell.length_c   1.000
_cell.angle_alpha   90.00
_cell.angle_beta   90.00
_cell.angle_gamma   90.00
#
_symmetry.space_group_name_H-M   'P 1'
#
loop_
_entity.id
_entity.type
_entity.pdbx_description
1 polymer ?
#
loop_
_entity_poly.entity_id
_entity_poly.type
_entity_poly.pdbx_seq_one_letter_code
_entity_poly.pdbx_strand_id
1 'polypeptide(L)'
;VIDYRARRYRCKKCNKTFYELNPFSVAGSRISLATVYNILRDLKHPAATFKDVAQRYHISQTTAAHIFDSFVCMSRRQLPQYLCIDEVYAFKSEKSRYICVLLDFQSQNIVDVLPSRRKQVLMDYFFNIPLSERKKVKVVSFDMWESYRVVSKIMFPDALCAVDHYHVKQEFHRKLDKVRINSMNRYYSRKNYLNKKENLTEAEKNELSEVSRHYYVLKKFHWMLFSNNNKCIYDPNVEKKYNKVLQGYFNYYDIFDYMIRDDRELDLAYDLKYQLDVFYRDSSYDSAKKNIDELITLFKSSPIKEMKDFANTLTKWKREIVNSFIRADGKRISNGIIENRNKSIKLLKHSSNGYLNWHRFKNRVMYCLNDDATYHMYPIKNTDIK
;
A
#
# COMPACT_ATOMS: atom_id res chain seq x y z
N VAL A 1 22.50 38.57 0.68
CA VAL A 1 23.63 38.21 1.58
C VAL A 1 23.76 39.34 2.60
N ILE A 2 23.76 39.00 3.89
CA ILE A 2 24.01 39.94 4.99
C ILE A 2 25.43 39.76 5.44
N ASP A 3 26.25 40.80 5.32
CA ASP A 3 27.60 40.83 5.88
C ASP A 3 27.49 41.37 7.31
N TYR A 4 27.59 40.48 8.30
CA TYR A 4 27.54 40.81 9.72
C TYR A 4 28.92 40.69 10.35
N ARG A 5 29.46 41.82 10.79
CA ARG A 5 30.71 41.94 11.51
C ARG A 5 30.53 41.86 13.01
N ALA A 6 30.61 40.66 13.57
CA ALA A 6 30.49 40.48 15.03
C ALA A 6 31.71 41.08 15.76
N ARG A 7 31.42 41.90 16.79
CA ARG A 7 32.44 42.45 17.66
C ARG A 7 32.96 41.37 18.60
N ARG A 8 34.26 41.37 18.79
CA ARG A 8 34.93 40.49 19.74
C ARG A 8 35.31 41.29 21.00
N TYR A 9 34.83 40.83 22.13
CA TYR A 9 35.12 41.44 23.43
C TYR A 9 36.07 40.56 24.23
N ARG A 10 36.82 41.19 25.15
CA ARG A 10 37.71 40.50 26.10
C ARG A 10 37.29 40.91 27.52
N CYS A 11 37.00 39.94 28.37
CA CYS A 11 36.65 40.20 29.76
C CYS A 11 37.88 40.73 30.51
N LYS A 12 37.72 41.91 31.13
CA LYS A 12 38.81 42.54 31.91
C LYS A 12 39.18 41.76 33.18
N LYS A 13 38.25 40.95 33.74
CA LYS A 13 38.47 40.17 34.97
C LYS A 13 39.11 38.79 34.70
N CYS A 14 38.68 38.04 33.71
CA CYS A 14 39.11 36.68 33.47
C CYS A 14 39.88 36.47 32.13
N ASN A 15 40.13 37.55 31.39
CA ASN A 15 40.79 37.56 30.08
C ASN A 15 40.12 36.68 29.01
N LYS A 16 39.00 36.05 29.27
CA LYS A 16 38.25 35.26 28.26
C LYS A 16 37.69 36.18 27.20
N THR A 17 37.75 35.72 25.94
CA THR A 17 37.14 36.44 24.82
C THR A 17 35.78 35.85 24.46
N PHE A 18 34.85 36.71 24.06
CA PHE A 18 33.53 36.34 23.58
C PHE A 18 33.12 37.27 22.43
N TYR A 19 32.22 36.82 21.60
CA TYR A 19 31.61 37.62 20.53
C TYR A 19 30.24 38.13 20.98
N GLU A 20 29.83 39.26 20.43
CA GLU A 20 28.46 39.69 20.57
C GLU A 20 27.47 38.63 19.98
N LEU A 21 26.26 38.60 20.50
CA LEU A 21 25.23 37.71 20.01
C LEU A 21 24.85 38.10 18.58
N ASN A 22 24.91 37.11 17.67
CA ASN A 22 24.42 37.31 16.31
C ASN A 22 22.90 37.25 16.29
N PRO A 23 22.19 38.33 15.92
CA PRO A 23 20.71 38.35 15.90
C PRO A 23 20.10 37.50 14.77
N PHE A 24 20.92 37.10 13.78
CA PHE A 24 20.47 36.40 12.59
C PHE A 24 20.62 34.86 12.68
N SER A 25 21.30 34.35 13.70
CA SER A 25 21.56 32.92 13.85
C SER A 25 21.35 32.46 15.30
N VAL A 26 21.13 31.16 15.48
CA VAL A 26 21.18 30.53 16.80
C VAL A 26 22.60 30.62 17.37
N ALA A 27 22.72 30.77 18.68
CA ALA A 27 24.02 30.80 19.36
C ALA A 27 24.89 29.59 18.93
N GLY A 28 26.13 29.89 18.49
CA GLY A 28 27.07 28.89 17.99
C GLY A 28 26.87 28.45 16.53
N SER A 29 25.83 28.92 15.84
CA SER A 29 25.60 28.65 14.42
C SER A 29 26.15 29.78 13.53
N ARG A 30 26.71 29.39 12.38
CA ARG A 30 27.08 30.31 11.29
C ARG A 30 25.99 30.44 10.22
N ILE A 31 24.90 29.70 10.34
CA ILE A 31 23.80 29.69 9.39
C ILE A 31 22.67 30.54 9.96
N SER A 32 22.12 31.46 9.16
CA SER A 32 21.02 32.30 9.59
C SER A 32 19.74 31.50 9.81
N LEU A 33 18.89 31.94 10.73
CA LEU A 33 17.58 31.31 10.95
C LEU A 33 16.71 31.33 9.68
N ALA A 34 16.77 32.40 8.88
CA ALA A 34 16.08 32.45 7.59
C ALA A 34 16.51 31.32 6.64
N THR A 35 17.82 31.04 6.57
CA THR A 35 18.37 29.93 5.77
C THR A 35 17.90 28.59 6.35
N VAL A 36 17.93 28.40 7.67
CA VAL A 36 17.42 27.19 8.34
C VAL A 36 15.97 26.94 7.97
N TYR A 37 15.12 27.94 8.04
CA TYR A 37 13.69 27.78 7.72
C TYR A 37 13.44 27.49 6.25
N ASN A 38 14.24 28.07 5.33
CA ASN A 38 14.15 27.74 3.92
C ASN A 38 14.59 26.30 3.65
N ILE A 39 15.65 25.81 4.29
CA ILE A 39 16.09 24.42 4.24
C ILE A 39 14.95 23.47 4.69
N LEU A 40 14.31 23.79 5.82
CA LEU A 40 13.22 22.97 6.35
C LEU A 40 12.00 22.99 5.44
N ARG A 41 11.68 24.16 4.86
CA ARG A 41 10.58 24.32 3.90
C ARG A 41 10.83 23.49 2.63
N ASP A 42 12.04 23.54 2.08
CA ASP A 42 12.40 22.70 0.92
C ASP A 42 12.32 21.21 1.25
N LEU A 43 12.76 20.82 2.45
CA LEU A 43 12.65 19.45 2.95
C LEU A 43 11.21 19.01 3.23
N LYS A 44 10.20 19.87 3.16
CA LYS A 44 8.78 19.45 3.21
C LYS A 44 8.37 18.60 2.00
N HIS A 45 8.99 18.79 0.86
CA HIS A 45 8.68 18.03 -0.34
C HIS A 45 9.25 16.59 -0.26
N PRO A 46 8.45 15.52 -0.50
CA PRO A 46 8.90 14.13 -0.33
C PRO A 46 10.09 13.73 -1.21
N ALA A 47 10.20 14.31 -2.42
CA ALA A 47 11.31 14.03 -3.34
C ALA A 47 12.60 14.81 -3.02
N ALA A 48 12.55 15.86 -2.19
CA ALA A 48 13.73 16.63 -1.82
C ALA A 48 14.66 15.82 -0.92
N THR A 49 15.93 15.77 -1.28
CA THR A 49 16.95 15.06 -0.49
C THR A 49 17.80 16.02 0.33
N PHE A 50 18.45 15.52 1.38
CA PHE A 50 19.44 16.30 2.12
C PHE A 50 20.62 16.74 1.23
N LYS A 51 20.94 15.96 0.19
CA LYS A 51 21.98 16.29 -0.79
C LYS A 51 21.58 17.48 -1.65
N ASP A 52 20.37 17.47 -2.21
CA ASP A 52 19.85 18.55 -3.08
C ASP A 52 19.78 19.88 -2.33
N VAL A 53 19.25 19.83 -1.10
CA VAL A 53 19.17 21.00 -0.22
C VAL A 53 20.57 21.50 0.19
N ALA A 54 21.47 20.59 0.51
CA ALA A 54 22.85 20.94 0.82
C ALA A 54 23.55 21.67 -0.34
N GLN A 55 23.36 21.20 -1.57
CA GLN A 55 23.90 21.87 -2.77
C GLN A 55 23.27 23.26 -2.97
N ARG A 56 21.96 23.38 -2.83
CA ARG A 56 21.24 24.66 -3.01
C ARG A 56 21.68 25.75 -2.02
N TYR A 57 21.95 25.37 -0.77
CA TYR A 57 22.34 26.31 0.29
C TYR A 57 23.84 26.33 0.58
N HIS A 58 24.65 25.69 -0.24
CA HIS A 58 26.12 25.63 -0.11
C HIS A 58 26.59 25.17 1.27
N ILE A 59 25.93 24.13 1.82
CA ILE A 59 26.28 23.49 3.09
C ILE A 59 26.58 22.01 2.89
N SER A 60 27.12 21.34 3.92
CA SER A 60 27.30 19.89 3.84
C SER A 60 25.97 19.14 4.01
N GLN A 61 25.84 17.95 3.42
CA GLN A 61 24.69 17.08 3.61
C GLN A 61 24.47 16.73 5.09
N THR A 62 25.56 16.55 5.84
CA THR A 62 25.52 16.30 7.29
C THR A 62 24.93 17.49 8.02
N THR A 63 25.29 18.72 7.64
CA THR A 63 24.75 19.96 8.21
C THR A 63 23.24 20.06 7.92
N ALA A 64 22.80 19.77 6.69
CA ALA A 64 21.37 19.78 6.35
C ALA A 64 20.59 18.75 7.16
N ALA A 65 21.14 17.54 7.35
CA ALA A 65 20.52 16.50 8.17
C ALA A 65 20.48 16.89 9.67
N HIS A 66 21.54 17.52 10.18
CA HIS A 66 21.60 18.00 11.56
C HIS A 66 20.58 19.14 11.80
N ILE A 67 20.43 20.07 10.86
CA ILE A 67 19.40 21.11 10.93
C ILE A 67 18.02 20.45 11.02
N PHE A 68 17.74 19.48 10.15
CA PHE A 68 16.46 18.79 10.19
C PHE A 68 16.19 18.12 11.55
N ASP A 69 17.16 17.33 12.05
CA ASP A 69 17.02 16.63 13.34
C ASP A 69 16.87 17.59 14.52
N SER A 70 17.46 18.79 14.44
CA SER A 70 17.40 19.79 15.51
C SER A 70 16.08 20.59 15.53
N PHE A 71 15.37 20.68 14.43
CA PHE A 71 14.16 21.50 14.32
C PHE A 71 12.88 20.73 14.03
N VAL A 72 12.98 19.44 13.66
CA VAL A 72 11.82 18.60 13.32
C VAL A 72 11.76 17.40 14.27
N CYS A 73 10.77 17.42 15.16
CA CYS A 73 10.41 16.30 16.02
C CYS A 73 8.92 16.06 15.91
N MET A 74 8.56 14.92 15.35
CA MET A 74 7.15 14.56 15.14
C MET A 74 6.70 13.54 16.18
N SER A 75 5.83 13.96 17.08
CA SER A 75 5.10 13.06 17.97
C SER A 75 3.96 12.36 17.23
N ARG A 76 3.50 11.23 17.78
CA ARG A 76 2.28 10.60 17.28
C ARG A 76 1.08 11.56 17.38
N ARG A 77 0.13 11.42 16.49
CA ARG A 77 -1.17 12.10 16.61
C ARG A 77 -2.10 11.27 17.51
N GLN A 78 -3.16 11.90 17.97
CA GLN A 78 -4.23 11.18 18.64
C GLN A 78 -4.87 10.16 17.69
N LEU A 79 -5.33 9.04 18.25
CA LEU A 79 -6.02 8.01 17.50
C LEU A 79 -7.34 8.54 16.95
N PRO A 80 -7.61 8.38 15.63
CA PRO A 80 -8.85 8.81 15.01
C PRO A 80 -9.99 7.84 15.27
N GLN A 81 -11.21 8.23 14.94
CA GLN A 81 -12.37 7.33 14.98
C GLN A 81 -12.28 6.21 13.91
N TYR A 82 -11.66 6.50 12.77
CA TYR A 82 -11.49 5.55 11.66
C TYR A 82 -10.01 5.40 11.35
N LEU A 83 -9.42 4.37 11.93
CA LEU A 83 -7.99 4.08 11.83
C LEU A 83 -7.72 3.11 10.67
N CYS A 84 -6.82 3.46 9.78
CA CYS A 84 -6.27 2.55 8.77
C CYS A 84 -4.88 2.07 9.19
N ILE A 85 -4.63 0.78 9.06
CA ILE A 85 -3.34 0.13 9.33
C ILE A 85 -2.89 -0.60 8.08
N ASP A 86 -1.66 -0.31 7.65
CA ASP A 86 -1.05 -0.98 6.50
C ASP A 86 0.46 -1.07 6.67
N GLU A 87 1.12 -1.86 5.83
CA GLU A 87 2.56 -1.96 5.81
C GLU A 87 3.19 -1.49 4.51
N VAL A 88 4.41 -0.98 4.61
CA VAL A 88 5.20 -0.62 3.45
C VAL A 88 6.64 -1.09 3.57
N TYR A 89 7.20 -1.61 2.48
CA TYR A 89 8.61 -1.97 2.38
C TYR A 89 9.44 -0.72 2.19
N ALA A 90 9.87 -0.09 3.29
CA ALA A 90 10.52 1.21 3.25
C ALA A 90 11.81 1.31 4.07
N PHE A 91 11.87 0.73 5.25
CA PHE A 91 13.00 0.83 6.16
C PHE A 91 13.45 -0.56 6.65
N LYS A 92 14.76 -0.83 6.58
CA LYS A 92 15.33 -2.08 7.10
C LYS A 92 15.74 -1.87 8.56
N SER A 93 14.87 -2.24 9.48
CA SER A 93 15.22 -2.37 10.90
C SER A 93 15.80 -3.76 11.21
N GLU A 94 16.39 -3.93 12.37
CA GLU A 94 16.86 -5.25 12.86
C GLU A 94 15.73 -6.28 12.89
N LYS A 95 14.50 -5.83 13.13
CA LYS A 95 13.33 -6.70 13.32
C LYS A 95 12.50 -6.92 12.05
N SER A 96 12.54 -6.01 11.08
CA SER A 96 11.67 -6.07 9.89
C SER A 96 12.19 -5.19 8.76
N ARG A 97 11.86 -5.58 7.51
CA ARG A 97 12.00 -4.71 6.33
C ARG A 97 10.70 -3.93 6.01
N TYR A 98 9.62 -4.28 6.70
CA TYR A 98 8.33 -3.62 6.59
C TYR A 98 8.09 -2.76 7.82
N ILE A 99 7.77 -1.53 7.58
CA ILE A 99 7.25 -0.60 8.59
C ILE A 99 5.72 -0.68 8.61
N CYS A 100 5.10 -0.35 9.74
CA CYS A 100 3.66 -0.20 9.83
C CYS A 100 3.30 1.29 9.80
N VAL A 101 2.30 1.64 9.01
CA VAL A 101 1.77 2.99 8.86
C VAL A 101 0.38 3.03 9.47
N LEU A 102 0.15 3.98 10.36
CA LEU A 102 -1.14 4.28 10.95
C LEU A 102 -1.66 5.57 10.35
N LEU A 103 -2.88 5.55 9.81
CA LEU A 103 -3.47 6.68 9.08
C LEU A 103 -4.90 6.94 9.55
N ASP A 104 -5.24 8.22 9.67
CA ASP A 104 -6.61 8.67 9.85
C ASP A 104 -7.35 8.69 8.50
N PHE A 105 -8.42 7.91 8.40
CA PHE A 105 -9.21 7.82 7.17
C PHE A 105 -9.86 9.14 6.78
N GLN A 106 -10.32 9.94 7.76
CA GLN A 106 -11.05 11.17 7.50
C GLN A 106 -10.12 12.33 7.11
N SER A 107 -9.10 12.61 7.91
CA SER A 107 -8.15 13.69 7.63
C SER A 107 -7.06 13.30 6.62
N GLN A 108 -6.90 12.02 6.33
CA GLN A 108 -5.85 11.45 5.49
C GLN A 108 -4.42 11.72 6.01
N ASN A 109 -4.29 12.11 7.27
CA ASN A 109 -3.02 12.33 7.92
C ASN A 109 -2.43 11.03 8.47
N ILE A 110 -1.11 10.91 8.42
CA ILE A 110 -0.41 9.82 9.09
C ILE A 110 -0.47 10.07 10.60
N VAL A 111 -1.02 9.12 11.33
CA VAL A 111 -1.11 9.15 12.80
C VAL A 111 0.25 8.84 13.41
N ASP A 112 0.89 7.79 12.92
CA ASP A 112 2.26 7.42 13.28
C ASP A 112 2.84 6.40 12.30
N VAL A 113 4.16 6.18 12.42
CA VAL A 113 4.91 5.17 11.67
C VAL A 113 5.69 4.32 12.65
N LEU A 114 5.54 2.99 12.57
CA LEU A 114 6.19 2.04 13.46
C LEU A 114 7.28 1.24 12.74
N PRO A 115 8.36 0.89 13.42
CA PRO A 115 9.52 0.25 12.77
C PRO A 115 9.27 -1.18 12.31
N SER A 116 8.12 -1.77 12.67
CA SER A 116 7.77 -3.14 12.31
C SER A 116 6.26 -3.36 12.36
N ARG A 117 5.77 -4.27 11.53
CA ARG A 117 4.39 -4.77 11.55
C ARG A 117 4.17 -5.97 12.50
N ARG A 118 5.22 -6.44 13.20
CA ARG A 118 5.13 -7.61 14.06
C ARG A 118 4.13 -7.38 15.19
N LYS A 119 3.34 -8.43 15.50
CA LYS A 119 2.30 -8.39 16.53
C LYS A 119 2.77 -7.76 17.83
N GLN A 120 3.94 -8.20 18.36
CA GLN A 120 4.47 -7.70 19.63
C GLN A 120 4.74 -6.18 19.59
N VAL A 121 5.36 -5.69 18.51
CA VAL A 121 5.66 -4.24 18.35
C VAL A 121 4.37 -3.41 18.34
N LEU A 122 3.32 -3.92 17.68
CA LEU A 122 2.02 -3.26 17.64
C LEU A 122 1.33 -3.29 19.01
N MET A 123 1.39 -4.44 19.70
CA MET A 123 0.83 -4.60 21.04
C MET A 123 1.49 -3.63 22.02
N ASP A 124 2.82 -3.60 22.06
CA ASP A 124 3.59 -2.72 22.95
C ASP A 124 3.29 -1.23 22.65
N TYR A 125 3.20 -0.88 21.38
CA TYR A 125 2.88 0.49 20.97
C TYR A 125 1.49 0.92 21.43
N PHE A 126 0.45 0.14 21.12
CA PHE A 126 -0.92 0.50 21.48
C PHE A 126 -1.18 0.40 22.97
N PHE A 127 -0.50 -0.51 23.68
CA PHE A 127 -0.62 -0.64 25.14
C PHE A 127 -0.21 0.65 25.87
N ASN A 128 0.80 1.36 25.35
CA ASN A 128 1.25 2.65 25.89
C ASN A 128 0.31 3.82 25.58
N ILE A 129 -0.75 3.61 24.80
CA ILE A 129 -1.78 4.62 24.55
C ILE A 129 -2.91 4.45 25.58
N PRO A 130 -3.38 5.54 26.22
CA PRO A 130 -4.45 5.46 27.20
C PRO A 130 -5.69 4.74 26.67
N LEU A 131 -6.31 3.89 27.49
CA LEU A 131 -7.50 3.14 27.10
C LEU A 131 -8.66 4.06 26.69
N SER A 132 -8.80 5.23 27.34
CA SER A 132 -9.79 6.26 27.00
C SER A 132 -9.63 6.79 25.58
N GLU A 133 -8.41 6.86 25.05
CA GLU A 133 -8.14 7.23 23.67
C GLU A 133 -8.45 6.07 22.71
N ARG A 134 -8.01 4.84 23.06
CA ARG A 134 -8.26 3.65 22.24
C ARG A 134 -9.75 3.31 22.09
N LYS A 135 -10.58 3.57 23.10
CA LYS A 135 -12.05 3.41 23.05
C LYS A 135 -12.75 4.39 22.10
N LYS A 136 -12.12 5.49 21.73
CA LYS A 136 -12.68 6.44 20.75
C LYS A 136 -12.62 5.92 19.30
N VAL A 137 -11.78 4.93 19.04
CA VAL A 137 -11.68 4.29 17.71
C VAL A 137 -12.95 3.47 17.47
N LYS A 138 -13.67 3.78 16.38
CA LYS A 138 -14.92 3.11 15.97
C LYS A 138 -14.68 1.99 14.96
N VAL A 139 -13.74 2.21 14.04
CA VAL A 139 -13.40 1.22 13.01
C VAL A 139 -11.90 1.19 12.81
N VAL A 140 -11.36 -0.03 12.70
CA VAL A 140 -9.97 -0.27 12.29
C VAL A 140 -10.00 -1.02 10.98
N SER A 141 -9.46 -0.41 9.92
CA SER A 141 -9.31 -1.01 8.59
C SER A 141 -7.89 -1.51 8.37
N PHE A 142 -7.74 -2.72 7.85
CA PHE A 142 -6.45 -3.37 7.62
C PHE A 142 -6.54 -4.46 6.54
N ASP A 143 -5.39 -4.95 6.10
CA ASP A 143 -5.27 -6.08 5.19
C ASP A 143 -5.68 -7.40 5.84
N MET A 144 -5.99 -8.43 5.03
CA MET A 144 -6.33 -9.78 5.52
C MET A 144 -5.17 -10.48 6.24
N TRP A 145 -4.57 -9.82 7.23
CA TRP A 145 -3.51 -10.39 8.05
C TRP A 145 -3.96 -10.61 9.49
N GLU A 146 -3.86 -11.86 9.93
CA GLU A 146 -4.38 -12.30 11.23
C GLU A 146 -3.83 -11.50 12.42
N SER A 147 -2.56 -11.11 12.36
CA SER A 147 -1.95 -10.32 13.45
C SER A 147 -2.62 -8.96 13.62
N TYR A 148 -3.02 -8.28 12.53
CA TYR A 148 -3.76 -7.02 12.63
C TYR A 148 -5.12 -7.22 13.26
N ARG A 149 -5.85 -8.29 12.88
CA ARG A 149 -7.13 -8.63 13.46
C ARG A 149 -7.04 -8.87 14.97
N VAL A 150 -6.06 -9.68 15.42
CA VAL A 150 -5.87 -9.99 16.83
C VAL A 150 -5.50 -8.75 17.62
N VAL A 151 -4.52 -7.96 17.14
CA VAL A 151 -4.11 -6.70 17.79
C VAL A 151 -5.29 -5.74 17.89
N SER A 152 -6.03 -5.55 16.79
CA SER A 152 -7.17 -4.62 16.77
C SER A 152 -8.25 -5.02 17.77
N LYS A 153 -8.62 -6.29 17.85
CA LYS A 153 -9.63 -6.78 18.80
C LYS A 153 -9.21 -6.64 20.27
N ILE A 154 -7.93 -6.76 20.57
CA ILE A 154 -7.42 -6.62 21.94
C ILE A 154 -7.26 -5.15 22.32
N MET A 155 -6.71 -4.34 21.41
CA MET A 155 -6.32 -2.97 21.72
C MET A 155 -7.45 -1.96 21.57
N PHE A 156 -8.44 -2.23 20.71
CA PHE A 156 -9.58 -1.35 20.45
C PHE A 156 -10.90 -2.07 20.77
N PRO A 157 -11.27 -2.18 22.06
CA PRO A 157 -12.39 -3.04 22.50
C PRO A 157 -13.74 -2.64 21.90
N ASP A 158 -13.93 -1.35 21.61
CA ASP A 158 -15.18 -0.80 21.10
C ASP A 158 -15.18 -0.64 19.56
N ALA A 159 -14.08 -1.02 18.89
CA ALA A 159 -13.93 -0.84 17.46
C ALA A 159 -14.39 -2.06 16.64
N LEU A 160 -15.00 -1.79 15.50
CA LEU A 160 -15.25 -2.79 14.47
C LEU A 160 -14.00 -2.96 13.60
N CYS A 161 -13.60 -4.21 13.39
CA CYS A 161 -12.53 -4.55 12.46
C CYS A 161 -13.11 -4.64 11.05
N ALA A 162 -12.48 -3.98 10.08
CA ALA A 162 -12.82 -4.03 8.66
C ALA A 162 -11.62 -4.49 7.83
N VAL A 163 -11.87 -5.31 6.81
CA VAL A 163 -10.84 -5.74 5.85
C VAL A 163 -11.02 -4.95 4.56
N ASP A 164 -9.92 -4.44 4.02
CA ASP A 164 -9.98 -3.76 2.74
C ASP A 164 -10.44 -4.68 1.61
N HIS A 165 -11.43 -4.23 0.86
CA HIS A 165 -12.05 -5.00 -0.24
C HIS A 165 -11.06 -5.34 -1.35
N TYR A 166 -10.04 -4.50 -1.58
CA TYR A 166 -9.00 -4.76 -2.58
C TYR A 166 -8.25 -6.05 -2.28
N HIS A 167 -7.89 -6.29 -1.02
CA HIS A 167 -7.17 -7.51 -0.61
C HIS A 167 -8.03 -8.76 -0.69
N VAL A 168 -9.34 -8.65 -0.47
CA VAL A 168 -10.28 -9.76 -0.71
C VAL A 168 -10.33 -10.12 -2.19
N LYS A 169 -10.46 -9.11 -3.07
CA LYS A 169 -10.42 -9.31 -4.53
C LYS A 169 -9.07 -9.84 -5.00
N GLN A 170 -7.97 -9.36 -4.44
CA GLN A 170 -6.63 -9.87 -4.76
C GLN A 170 -6.47 -11.35 -4.40
N GLU A 171 -6.99 -11.78 -3.23
CA GLU A 171 -6.97 -13.20 -2.87
C GLU A 171 -7.84 -14.04 -3.81
N PHE A 172 -9.01 -13.53 -4.19
CA PHE A 172 -9.82 -14.18 -5.23
C PHE A 172 -9.07 -14.29 -6.56
N HIS A 173 -8.42 -13.21 -7.02
CA HIS A 173 -7.62 -13.23 -8.26
C HIS A 173 -6.51 -14.28 -8.21
N ARG A 174 -5.88 -14.51 -7.05
CA ARG A 174 -4.89 -15.59 -6.89
C ARG A 174 -5.50 -16.97 -7.08
N LYS A 175 -6.75 -17.19 -6.62
CA LYS A 175 -7.47 -18.45 -6.81
C LYS A 175 -7.89 -18.63 -8.27
N LEU A 176 -8.43 -17.57 -8.90
CA LEU A 176 -8.78 -17.58 -10.32
C LEU A 176 -7.54 -17.84 -11.20
N ASP A 177 -6.39 -17.25 -10.89
CA ASP A 177 -5.14 -17.51 -11.63
C ASP A 177 -4.68 -18.97 -11.50
N LYS A 178 -4.90 -19.61 -10.34
CA LYS A 178 -4.63 -21.05 -10.20
C LYS A 178 -5.51 -21.89 -11.10
N VAL A 179 -6.80 -21.58 -11.21
CA VAL A 179 -7.72 -22.27 -12.15
C VAL A 179 -7.18 -22.13 -13.58
N ARG A 180 -6.85 -20.90 -13.99
CA ARG A 180 -6.25 -20.63 -15.31
C ARG A 180 -4.95 -21.42 -15.53
N ILE A 181 -4.05 -21.44 -14.54
CA ILE A 181 -2.77 -22.18 -14.64
C ILE A 181 -3.00 -23.69 -14.76
N ASN A 182 -3.97 -24.24 -14.02
CA ASN A 182 -4.32 -25.64 -14.12
C ASN A 182 -4.82 -25.98 -15.53
N SER A 183 -5.72 -25.16 -16.09
CA SER A 183 -6.18 -25.29 -17.47
C SER A 183 -5.04 -25.18 -18.48
N MET A 184 -4.22 -24.14 -18.35
CA MET A 184 -3.06 -23.94 -19.23
C MET A 184 -2.10 -25.13 -19.19
N ASN A 185 -1.87 -25.74 -18.01
CA ASN A 185 -1.00 -26.90 -17.87
C ASN A 185 -1.61 -28.18 -18.50
N ARG A 186 -2.95 -28.36 -18.46
CA ARG A 186 -3.62 -29.45 -19.18
C ARG A 186 -3.35 -29.36 -20.69
N TYR A 187 -3.55 -28.17 -21.27
CA TYR A 187 -3.25 -27.96 -22.71
C TYR A 187 -1.77 -28.12 -23.03
N TYR A 188 -0.88 -27.61 -22.16
CA TYR A 188 0.56 -27.76 -22.33
C TYR A 188 1.02 -29.22 -22.31
N SER A 189 0.51 -30.01 -21.38
CA SER A 189 0.84 -31.45 -21.26
C SER A 189 0.35 -32.23 -22.48
N ARG A 190 -0.87 -31.93 -22.94
CA ARG A 190 -1.43 -32.57 -24.15
C ARG A 190 -0.65 -32.19 -25.41
N LYS A 191 -0.32 -30.93 -25.56
CA LYS A 191 0.55 -30.43 -26.64
C LYS A 191 1.90 -31.15 -26.66
N ASN A 192 2.57 -31.27 -25.49
CA ASN A 192 3.86 -31.95 -25.41
C ASN A 192 3.75 -33.45 -25.73
N TYR A 193 2.66 -34.11 -25.34
CA TYR A 193 2.39 -35.50 -25.68
C TYR A 193 2.27 -35.66 -27.18
N LEU A 194 1.46 -34.83 -27.85
CA LEU A 194 1.28 -34.90 -29.30
C LEU A 194 2.58 -34.61 -30.06
N ASN A 195 3.36 -33.61 -29.62
CA ASN A 195 4.64 -33.26 -30.25
C ASN A 195 5.71 -34.38 -30.17
N LYS A 196 5.58 -35.35 -29.27
CA LYS A 196 6.51 -36.47 -29.13
C LYS A 196 6.15 -37.66 -30.02
N LYS A 197 4.99 -37.65 -30.66
CA LYS A 197 4.58 -38.70 -31.58
C LYS A 197 5.24 -38.50 -32.93
N GLU A 198 5.87 -39.57 -33.48
CA GLU A 198 6.51 -39.51 -34.79
C GLU A 198 5.51 -39.40 -35.95
N ASN A 199 4.32 -40.04 -35.81
CA ASN A 199 3.27 -40.00 -36.82
C ASN A 199 1.95 -39.55 -36.20
N LEU A 200 1.49 -38.39 -36.59
CA LEU A 200 0.20 -37.84 -36.19
C LEU A 200 -0.86 -38.12 -37.25
N THR A 201 -2.01 -38.58 -36.84
CA THR A 201 -3.21 -38.61 -37.68
C THR A 201 -3.70 -37.18 -37.94
N GLU A 202 -4.53 -36.99 -38.97
CA GLU A 202 -5.12 -35.65 -39.27
C GLU A 202 -5.94 -35.10 -38.08
N ALA A 203 -6.66 -35.96 -37.36
CA ALA A 203 -7.37 -35.60 -36.16
C ALA A 203 -6.41 -35.10 -35.07
N GLU A 204 -5.28 -35.74 -34.85
CA GLU A 204 -4.26 -35.35 -33.88
C GLU A 204 -3.52 -34.05 -34.27
N LYS A 205 -3.32 -33.80 -35.57
CA LYS A 205 -2.78 -32.52 -36.06
C LYS A 205 -3.73 -31.38 -35.76
N ASN A 206 -5.03 -31.56 -35.99
CA ASN A 206 -6.05 -30.57 -35.66
C ASN A 206 -6.11 -30.33 -34.14
N GLU A 207 -6.09 -31.41 -33.35
CA GLU A 207 -6.02 -31.32 -31.89
C GLU A 207 -4.77 -30.57 -31.43
N LEU A 208 -3.60 -30.86 -32.00
CA LEU A 208 -2.34 -30.15 -31.67
C LEU A 208 -2.44 -28.64 -31.95
N SER A 209 -3.10 -28.29 -33.06
CA SER A 209 -3.38 -26.86 -33.39
C SER A 209 -4.26 -26.23 -32.32
N GLU A 210 -5.38 -26.85 -31.94
CA GLU A 210 -6.32 -26.33 -30.96
C GLU A 210 -5.68 -26.21 -29.58
N VAL A 211 -5.05 -27.25 -29.04
CA VAL A 211 -4.38 -27.17 -27.72
C VAL A 211 -3.25 -26.12 -27.69
N SER A 212 -2.59 -25.90 -28.85
CA SER A 212 -1.54 -24.89 -28.98
C SER A 212 -2.13 -23.45 -28.92
N ARG A 213 -3.28 -23.26 -29.56
CA ARG A 213 -4.02 -21.98 -29.54
C ARG A 213 -4.54 -21.66 -28.13
N HIS A 214 -5.19 -22.63 -27.45
CA HIS A 214 -5.66 -22.47 -26.06
C HIS A 214 -4.51 -22.16 -25.11
N TYR A 215 -3.42 -22.93 -25.17
CA TYR A 215 -2.21 -22.64 -24.38
C TYR A 215 -1.68 -21.22 -24.61
N TYR A 216 -1.62 -20.78 -25.87
CA TYR A 216 -1.16 -19.44 -26.22
C TYR A 216 -2.07 -18.36 -25.64
N VAL A 217 -3.39 -18.51 -25.78
CA VAL A 217 -4.37 -17.54 -25.30
C VAL A 217 -4.32 -17.44 -23.77
N LEU A 218 -4.36 -18.57 -23.06
CA LEU A 218 -4.29 -18.59 -21.59
C LEU A 218 -2.97 -18.04 -21.04
N LYS A 219 -1.87 -18.15 -21.78
CA LYS A 219 -0.57 -17.62 -21.38
C LYS A 219 -0.42 -16.13 -21.68
N LYS A 220 -0.81 -15.67 -22.86
CA LYS A 220 -0.55 -14.30 -23.33
C LYS A 220 -1.63 -13.32 -22.91
N PHE A 221 -2.87 -13.74 -22.87
CA PHE A 221 -4.02 -12.88 -22.65
C PHE A 221 -4.68 -13.05 -21.26
N HIS A 222 -3.99 -13.72 -20.34
CA HIS A 222 -4.48 -13.98 -18.97
C HIS A 222 -4.96 -12.73 -18.23
N TRP A 223 -4.37 -11.56 -18.53
CA TRP A 223 -4.73 -10.27 -17.91
C TRP A 223 -6.21 -9.91 -18.11
N MET A 224 -6.86 -10.42 -19.16
CA MET A 224 -8.27 -10.18 -19.44
C MET A 224 -9.18 -10.72 -18.32
N LEU A 225 -8.82 -11.85 -17.72
CA LEU A 225 -9.58 -12.44 -16.60
C LEU A 225 -9.62 -11.54 -15.35
N PHE A 226 -8.64 -10.67 -15.20
CA PHE A 226 -8.49 -9.79 -14.03
C PHE A 226 -8.91 -8.34 -14.31
N SER A 227 -9.20 -8.01 -15.55
CA SER A 227 -9.64 -6.68 -15.95
C SER A 227 -11.11 -6.47 -15.58
N ASN A 228 -11.41 -5.34 -14.91
CA ASN A 228 -12.76 -5.10 -14.40
C ASN A 228 -13.59 -4.15 -15.28
N ASN A 229 -13.02 -3.38 -16.19
CA ASN A 229 -13.75 -2.36 -16.97
C ASN A 229 -13.09 -2.05 -18.32
N ASN A 230 -12.43 -3.01 -18.93
CA ASN A 230 -11.81 -2.76 -20.23
C ASN A 230 -12.88 -2.92 -21.33
N LYS A 231 -13.41 -1.79 -21.81
CA LYS A 231 -14.42 -1.75 -22.89
C LYS A 231 -14.01 -2.60 -24.10
N CYS A 232 -12.71 -2.68 -24.41
CA CYS A 232 -12.21 -3.48 -25.53
C CYS A 232 -12.44 -4.98 -25.39
N ILE A 233 -12.66 -5.50 -24.17
CA ILE A 233 -12.94 -6.94 -23.94
C ILE A 233 -14.42 -7.24 -24.14
N TYR A 234 -15.29 -6.26 -23.85
CA TYR A 234 -16.75 -6.46 -23.86
C TYR A 234 -17.43 -5.86 -25.10
N ASP A 235 -16.70 -5.15 -25.96
CA ASP A 235 -17.25 -4.57 -27.18
C ASP A 235 -16.87 -5.40 -28.41
N PRO A 236 -17.83 -6.13 -29.02
CA PRO A 236 -17.60 -6.94 -30.22
C PRO A 236 -17.26 -6.10 -31.46
N ASN A 237 -17.57 -4.79 -31.45
CA ASN A 237 -17.40 -3.91 -32.61
C ASN A 237 -16.00 -3.29 -32.72
N VAL A 238 -15.11 -3.57 -31.77
CA VAL A 238 -13.72 -3.11 -31.84
C VAL A 238 -13.03 -3.73 -33.06
N GLU A 239 -12.23 -2.93 -33.76
CA GLU A 239 -11.48 -3.36 -34.95
C GLU A 239 -10.68 -4.63 -34.69
N LYS A 240 -10.83 -5.63 -35.57
CA LYS A 240 -10.13 -6.91 -35.51
C LYS A 240 -8.74 -6.80 -36.13
N LYS A 241 -7.74 -7.38 -35.47
CA LYS A 241 -6.35 -7.43 -35.93
C LYS A 241 -5.93 -8.86 -36.22
N TYR A 242 -5.11 -9.05 -37.25
CA TYR A 242 -4.60 -10.36 -37.59
C TYR A 242 -3.68 -10.91 -36.51
N ASN A 243 -4.02 -12.09 -36.00
CA ASN A 243 -3.20 -12.81 -35.02
C ASN A 243 -2.54 -14.02 -35.71
N LYS A 244 -1.20 -13.97 -35.83
CA LYS A 244 -0.41 -15.03 -36.50
C LYS A 244 -0.55 -16.41 -35.86
N VAL A 245 -0.71 -16.50 -34.54
CA VAL A 245 -0.80 -17.76 -33.83
C VAL A 245 -2.20 -18.37 -33.94
N LEU A 246 -3.23 -17.52 -33.85
CA LEU A 246 -4.61 -17.93 -34.02
C LEU A 246 -5.01 -18.06 -35.51
N GLN A 247 -4.17 -17.57 -36.42
CA GLN A 247 -4.35 -17.63 -37.87
C GLN A 247 -5.68 -16.99 -38.33
N GLY A 248 -6.02 -15.81 -37.78
CA GLY A 248 -7.26 -15.10 -38.12
C GLY A 248 -7.30 -13.68 -37.58
N TYR A 249 -8.39 -12.97 -37.89
CA TYR A 249 -8.66 -11.63 -37.41
C TYR A 249 -9.50 -11.69 -36.14
N PHE A 250 -8.94 -11.15 -35.04
CA PHE A 250 -9.55 -11.17 -33.71
C PHE A 250 -9.42 -9.81 -33.05
N ASN A 251 -10.46 -9.41 -32.33
CA ASN A 251 -10.37 -8.39 -31.32
C ASN A 251 -10.25 -9.03 -29.92
N TYR A 252 -10.20 -8.22 -28.86
CA TYR A 252 -10.10 -8.74 -27.50
C TYR A 252 -11.38 -9.45 -27.04
N TYR A 253 -12.54 -9.07 -27.55
CA TYR A 253 -13.80 -9.76 -27.29
C TYR A 253 -13.74 -11.21 -27.81
N ASP A 254 -13.34 -11.38 -29.07
CA ASP A 254 -13.24 -12.73 -29.68
C ASP A 254 -12.21 -13.60 -28.93
N ILE A 255 -11.06 -13.01 -28.53
CA ILE A 255 -10.00 -13.74 -27.81
C ILE A 255 -10.49 -14.14 -26.40
N PHE A 256 -11.24 -13.29 -25.73
CA PHE A 256 -11.80 -13.56 -24.42
C PHE A 256 -12.86 -14.66 -24.49
N ASP A 257 -13.79 -14.57 -25.45
CA ASP A 257 -14.78 -15.59 -25.70
C ASP A 257 -14.14 -16.96 -26.00
N TYR A 258 -13.12 -16.97 -26.87
CA TYR A 258 -12.34 -18.18 -27.14
C TYR A 258 -11.62 -18.74 -25.90
N MET A 259 -11.14 -17.87 -24.99
CA MET A 259 -10.46 -18.28 -23.76
C MET A 259 -11.40 -19.02 -22.80
N ILE A 260 -12.67 -18.63 -22.72
CA ILE A 260 -13.63 -19.13 -21.72
C ILE A 260 -14.49 -20.25 -22.27
N ARG A 261 -14.90 -20.17 -23.54
CA ARG A 261 -15.92 -21.05 -24.16
C ARG A 261 -15.67 -22.55 -23.97
N ASP A 262 -14.42 -23.00 -24.12
CA ASP A 262 -14.07 -24.42 -24.14
C ASP A 262 -13.50 -24.91 -22.80
N ASP A 263 -13.42 -24.03 -21.79
CA ASP A 263 -12.95 -24.37 -20.45
C ASP A 263 -14.02 -24.11 -19.39
N ARG A 264 -14.86 -25.13 -19.15
CA ARG A 264 -15.97 -25.05 -18.21
C ARG A 264 -15.56 -24.64 -16.79
N GLU A 265 -14.35 -25.03 -16.33
CA GLU A 265 -13.91 -24.63 -14.99
C GLU A 265 -13.53 -23.14 -14.96
N LEU A 266 -12.90 -22.65 -16.03
CA LEU A 266 -12.54 -21.23 -16.12
C LEU A 266 -13.78 -20.34 -16.29
N ASP A 267 -14.75 -20.78 -17.08
CA ASP A 267 -16.04 -20.10 -17.27
C ASP A 267 -16.79 -19.97 -15.94
N LEU A 268 -16.98 -21.07 -15.22
CA LEU A 268 -17.61 -21.06 -13.88
C LEU A 268 -16.85 -20.19 -12.88
N ALA A 269 -15.52 -20.19 -12.90
CA ALA A 269 -14.73 -19.37 -12.01
C ALA A 269 -14.85 -17.88 -12.37
N TYR A 270 -15.01 -17.54 -13.64
CA TYR A 270 -15.25 -16.19 -14.10
C TYR A 270 -16.64 -15.67 -13.73
N ASP A 271 -17.66 -16.51 -13.80
CA ASP A 271 -19.00 -16.20 -13.31
C ASP A 271 -18.98 -15.87 -11.81
N LEU A 272 -18.24 -16.64 -11.02
CA LEU A 272 -18.06 -16.36 -9.60
C LEU A 272 -17.31 -15.03 -9.35
N LYS A 273 -16.38 -14.62 -10.23
CA LYS A 273 -15.79 -13.28 -10.20
C LYS A 273 -16.86 -12.21 -10.35
N TYR A 274 -17.74 -12.37 -11.32
CA TYR A 274 -18.83 -11.42 -11.55
C TYR A 274 -19.73 -11.32 -10.30
N GLN A 275 -20.10 -12.44 -9.68
CA GLN A 275 -20.91 -12.44 -8.45
C GLN A 275 -20.20 -11.72 -7.28
N LEU A 276 -18.90 -11.90 -7.13
CA LEU A 276 -18.09 -11.16 -6.15
C LEU A 276 -18.09 -9.64 -6.45
N ASP A 277 -17.98 -9.26 -7.71
CA ASP A 277 -18.01 -7.86 -8.12
C ASP A 277 -19.39 -7.23 -7.89
N VAL A 278 -20.48 -7.95 -8.17
CA VAL A 278 -21.88 -7.55 -7.86
C VAL A 278 -22.05 -7.36 -6.36
N PHE A 279 -21.61 -8.32 -5.55
CA PHE A 279 -21.65 -8.19 -4.09
C PHE A 279 -21.02 -6.88 -3.61
N TYR A 280 -19.83 -6.55 -4.08
CA TYR A 280 -19.14 -5.33 -3.66
C TYR A 280 -19.72 -4.04 -4.24
N ARG A 281 -20.33 -4.08 -5.42
CA ARG A 281 -20.94 -2.92 -6.08
C ARG A 281 -22.28 -2.56 -5.49
N ASP A 282 -23.14 -3.57 -5.28
CA ASP A 282 -24.57 -3.39 -5.07
C ASP A 282 -25.00 -3.53 -3.59
N SER A 283 -24.11 -4.04 -2.71
CA SER A 283 -24.43 -4.16 -1.28
C SER A 283 -24.22 -2.86 -0.51
N SER A 284 -25.14 -2.59 0.42
CA SER A 284 -24.98 -1.66 1.54
C SER A 284 -24.43 -2.41 2.76
N TYR A 285 -24.16 -1.69 3.87
CA TYR A 285 -23.75 -2.34 5.13
C TYR A 285 -24.79 -3.35 5.64
N ASP A 286 -26.07 -3.01 5.53
CA ASP A 286 -27.15 -3.88 6.04
C ASP A 286 -27.42 -5.06 5.09
N SER A 287 -27.45 -4.85 3.78
CA SER A 287 -27.62 -5.93 2.82
C SER A 287 -26.43 -6.86 2.74
N ALA A 288 -25.20 -6.35 2.96
CA ALA A 288 -23.99 -7.17 2.96
C ALA A 288 -23.99 -8.28 4.01
N LYS A 289 -24.69 -8.08 5.14
CA LYS A 289 -24.85 -9.13 6.17
C LYS A 289 -25.54 -10.38 5.66
N LYS A 290 -26.54 -10.22 4.78
CA LYS A 290 -27.26 -11.31 4.14
C LYS A 290 -26.54 -11.79 2.89
N ASN A 291 -26.19 -10.89 2.00
CA ASN A 291 -25.61 -11.19 0.70
C ASN A 291 -24.26 -11.96 0.81
N ILE A 292 -23.50 -11.76 1.88
CA ILE A 292 -22.25 -12.51 2.12
C ILE A 292 -22.51 -14.01 2.35
N ASP A 293 -23.62 -14.39 2.98
CA ASP A 293 -23.97 -15.79 3.19
C ASP A 293 -24.38 -16.48 1.90
N GLU A 294 -25.15 -15.78 1.06
CA GLU A 294 -25.51 -16.25 -0.27
C GLU A 294 -24.25 -16.43 -1.13
N LEU A 295 -23.36 -15.46 -1.10
CA LEU A 295 -22.07 -15.52 -1.81
C LEU A 295 -21.21 -16.70 -1.34
N ILE A 296 -21.06 -16.90 -0.03
CA ILE A 296 -20.31 -18.03 0.53
C ILE A 296 -20.92 -19.36 0.10
N THR A 297 -22.26 -19.47 0.10
CA THR A 297 -22.95 -20.69 -0.33
C THR A 297 -22.70 -20.97 -1.80
N LEU A 298 -22.76 -19.94 -2.65
CA LEU A 298 -22.49 -20.04 -4.08
C LEU A 298 -21.06 -20.53 -4.33
N PHE A 299 -20.05 -19.97 -3.66
CA PHE A 299 -18.68 -20.43 -3.79
C PHE A 299 -18.45 -21.85 -3.25
N LYS A 300 -19.13 -22.25 -2.18
CA LYS A 300 -19.06 -23.62 -1.62
C LYS A 300 -19.67 -24.66 -2.54
N SER A 301 -20.73 -24.32 -3.28
CA SER A 301 -21.39 -25.22 -4.24
C SER A 301 -20.59 -25.43 -5.53
N SER A 302 -19.60 -24.60 -5.81
CA SER A 302 -18.74 -24.75 -6.99
C SER A 302 -18.03 -26.11 -7.00
N PRO A 303 -17.90 -26.79 -8.15
CA PRO A 303 -17.11 -28.02 -8.26
C PRO A 303 -15.59 -27.74 -8.12
N ILE A 304 -15.15 -26.47 -8.30
CA ILE A 304 -13.74 -26.06 -8.38
C ILE A 304 -13.17 -25.93 -6.98
N LYS A 305 -12.06 -26.63 -6.71
CA LYS A 305 -11.38 -26.64 -5.42
C LYS A 305 -10.96 -25.22 -4.96
N GLU A 306 -10.36 -24.45 -5.85
CA GLU A 306 -9.87 -23.10 -5.59
C GLU A 306 -11.00 -22.16 -5.16
N MET A 307 -12.20 -22.34 -5.70
CA MET A 307 -13.39 -21.56 -5.35
C MET A 307 -13.92 -21.96 -3.97
N LYS A 308 -13.93 -23.25 -3.63
CA LYS A 308 -14.24 -23.73 -2.27
C LYS A 308 -13.22 -23.21 -1.25
N ASP A 309 -11.96 -23.19 -1.59
CA ASP A 309 -10.89 -22.62 -0.72
C ASP A 309 -11.13 -21.13 -0.48
N PHE A 310 -11.59 -20.39 -1.50
CA PHE A 310 -11.94 -18.98 -1.35
C PHE A 310 -13.18 -18.80 -0.48
N ALA A 311 -14.18 -19.68 -0.58
CA ALA A 311 -15.33 -19.68 0.33
C ALA A 311 -14.92 -19.82 1.80
N ASN A 312 -13.90 -20.63 2.10
CA ASN A 312 -13.33 -20.73 3.46
C ASN A 312 -12.70 -19.40 3.91
N THR A 313 -12.04 -18.71 3.00
CA THR A 313 -11.49 -17.36 3.26
C THR A 313 -12.61 -16.37 3.56
N LEU A 314 -13.66 -16.33 2.74
CA LEU A 314 -14.84 -15.49 2.97
C LEU A 314 -15.51 -15.80 4.33
N THR A 315 -15.66 -17.08 4.66
CA THR A 315 -16.24 -17.52 5.94
C THR A 315 -15.40 -17.06 7.12
N LYS A 316 -14.07 -17.19 7.03
CA LYS A 316 -13.13 -16.78 8.08
C LYS A 316 -13.16 -15.27 8.34
N TRP A 317 -13.30 -14.47 7.28
CA TRP A 317 -13.25 -13.01 7.33
C TRP A 317 -14.62 -12.35 7.18
N LYS A 318 -15.72 -13.11 7.29
CA LYS A 318 -17.08 -12.67 7.03
C LYS A 318 -17.44 -11.34 7.72
N ARG A 319 -17.18 -11.24 9.03
CA ARG A 319 -17.52 -10.06 9.82
C ARG A 319 -16.74 -8.83 9.35
N GLU A 320 -15.45 -8.99 9.17
CA GLU A 320 -14.54 -7.92 8.75
C GLU A 320 -14.83 -7.46 7.29
N ILE A 321 -15.26 -8.38 6.41
CA ILE A 321 -15.70 -8.07 5.05
C ILE A 321 -17.00 -7.24 5.09
N VAL A 322 -17.98 -7.64 5.88
CA VAL A 322 -19.23 -6.88 6.06
C VAL A 322 -18.94 -5.48 6.62
N ASN A 323 -18.07 -5.39 7.62
CA ASN A 323 -17.70 -4.11 8.20
C ASN A 323 -16.99 -3.16 7.21
N SER A 324 -16.39 -3.68 6.13
CA SER A 324 -15.83 -2.83 5.08
C SER A 324 -16.84 -2.00 4.30
N PHE A 325 -18.15 -2.28 4.48
CA PHE A 325 -19.23 -1.47 3.90
C PHE A 325 -19.60 -0.25 4.75
N ILE A 326 -19.05 -0.11 5.96
CA ILE A 326 -19.26 1.08 6.79
C ILE A 326 -18.73 2.31 6.03
N ARG A 327 -19.46 3.41 6.18
CA ARG A 327 -19.10 4.68 5.56
C ARG A 327 -18.74 5.72 6.63
N ALA A 328 -17.69 6.48 6.36
CA ALA A 328 -17.31 7.67 7.10
C ALA A 328 -17.42 8.86 6.14
N ASP A 329 -18.17 9.89 6.53
CA ASP A 329 -18.43 11.10 5.70
C ASP A 329 -18.91 10.75 4.28
N GLY A 330 -19.82 9.78 4.17
CA GLY A 330 -20.36 9.30 2.90
C GLY A 330 -19.43 8.43 2.06
N LYS A 331 -18.16 8.30 2.42
CA LYS A 331 -17.16 7.47 1.73
C LYS A 331 -17.04 6.10 2.41
N ARG A 332 -17.01 5.05 1.61
CA ARG A 332 -16.74 3.70 2.11
C ARG A 332 -15.31 3.61 2.63
N ILE A 333 -15.13 2.98 3.80
CA ILE A 333 -13.81 2.77 4.39
C ILE A 333 -13.02 1.81 3.50
N SER A 334 -11.82 2.26 3.09
CA SER A 334 -10.88 1.48 2.29
C SER A 334 -9.44 1.91 2.57
N ASN A 335 -8.50 1.03 2.27
CA ASN A 335 -7.07 1.31 2.39
C ASN A 335 -6.47 2.06 1.18
N GLY A 336 -7.28 2.45 0.18
CA GLY A 336 -6.78 3.17 -1.00
C GLY A 336 -6.05 4.48 -0.68
N ILE A 337 -6.45 5.17 0.41
CA ILE A 337 -5.80 6.40 0.89
C ILE A 337 -4.40 6.09 1.43
N ILE A 338 -4.27 5.04 2.26
CA ILE A 338 -2.98 4.66 2.84
C ILE A 338 -2.03 4.11 1.77
N GLU A 339 -2.54 3.45 0.71
CA GLU A 339 -1.74 3.06 -0.45
C GLU A 339 -1.08 4.24 -1.15
N ASN A 340 -1.80 5.36 -1.30
CA ASN A 340 -1.23 6.60 -1.85
C ASN A 340 -0.13 7.17 -0.96
N ARG A 341 -0.32 7.16 0.37
CA ARG A 341 0.72 7.56 1.33
C ARG A 341 1.91 6.61 1.27
N ASN A 342 1.68 5.31 1.13
CA ASN A 342 2.73 4.31 0.95
C ASN A 342 3.56 4.54 -0.33
N LYS A 343 2.95 4.98 -1.43
CA LYS A 343 3.68 5.40 -2.64
C LYS A 343 4.60 6.59 -2.36
N SER A 344 4.12 7.60 -1.63
CA SER A 344 4.92 8.76 -1.23
C SER A 344 6.05 8.37 -0.27
N ILE A 345 5.85 7.44 0.65
CA ILE A 345 6.90 6.90 1.53
C ILE A 345 7.98 6.18 0.70
N LYS A 346 7.56 5.38 -0.29
CA LYS A 346 8.50 4.72 -1.21
C LYS A 346 9.30 5.74 -2.03
N LEU A 347 8.66 6.81 -2.51
CA LEU A 347 9.33 7.90 -3.21
C LEU A 347 10.39 8.57 -2.32
N LEU A 348 10.02 8.95 -1.10
CA LEU A 348 10.92 9.56 -0.12
C LEU A 348 12.16 8.68 0.15
N LYS A 349 11.95 7.38 0.32
CA LYS A 349 13.02 6.40 0.49
C LYS A 349 13.91 6.32 -0.76
N HIS A 350 13.30 6.20 -1.95
CA HIS A 350 14.00 6.00 -3.22
C HIS A 350 14.85 7.22 -3.58
N SER A 351 14.29 8.43 -3.47
CA SER A 351 15.02 9.69 -3.74
C SER A 351 16.26 9.85 -2.86
N SER A 352 16.19 9.37 -1.61
CA SER A 352 17.30 9.48 -0.65
C SER A 352 18.26 8.28 -0.66
N ASN A 353 18.13 7.33 -1.59
CA ASN A 353 18.87 6.06 -1.59
C ASN A 353 18.79 5.27 -0.27
N GLY A 354 17.71 5.49 0.50
CA GLY A 354 17.44 4.87 1.78
C GLY A 354 17.80 5.73 2.99
N TYR A 355 17.47 5.22 4.16
CA TYR A 355 17.75 5.84 5.46
C TYR A 355 18.37 4.82 6.40
N LEU A 356 19.36 5.23 7.17
CA LEU A 356 19.99 4.43 8.24
C LEU A 356 19.45 4.80 9.62
N ASN A 357 19.04 6.05 9.82
CA ASN A 357 18.51 6.55 11.09
C ASN A 357 16.99 6.47 11.07
N TRP A 358 16.42 5.64 11.96
CA TRP A 358 14.98 5.44 12.09
C TRP A 358 14.23 6.72 12.49
N HIS A 359 14.73 7.45 13.49
CA HIS A 359 14.07 8.66 13.98
C HIS A 359 13.98 9.73 12.89
N ARG A 360 15.07 9.95 12.16
CA ARG A 360 15.09 10.87 11.01
C ARG A 360 14.13 10.42 9.93
N PHE A 361 14.09 9.13 9.61
CA PHE A 361 13.15 8.58 8.63
C PHE A 361 11.70 8.80 9.05
N LYS A 362 11.34 8.42 10.30
CA LYS A 362 10.01 8.63 10.86
C LYS A 362 9.62 10.11 10.80
N ASN A 363 10.48 10.98 11.31
CA ASN A 363 10.24 12.43 11.29
C ASN A 363 10.07 12.97 9.87
N ARG A 364 10.86 12.48 8.90
CA ARG A 364 10.71 12.87 7.48
C ARG A 364 9.36 12.45 6.92
N VAL A 365 8.92 11.21 7.16
CA VAL A 365 7.61 10.72 6.71
C VAL A 365 6.50 11.56 7.31
N MET A 366 6.48 11.72 8.63
CA MET A 366 5.44 12.48 9.35
C MET A 366 5.43 13.95 8.94
N TYR A 367 6.60 14.55 8.78
CA TYR A 367 6.74 15.94 8.38
C TYR A 367 6.30 16.20 6.94
N CYS A 368 6.71 15.36 5.99
CA CYS A 368 6.41 15.56 4.58
C CYS A 368 4.96 15.24 4.21
N LEU A 369 4.35 14.23 4.85
CA LEU A 369 3.07 13.68 4.41
C LEU A 369 1.87 14.14 5.24
N ASN A 370 2.08 14.92 6.26
CA ASN A 370 1.02 15.61 7.01
C ASN A 370 1.07 17.11 6.67
N ASP A 371 0.01 17.62 6.07
CA ASP A 371 0.00 18.99 5.54
C ASP A 371 0.20 20.06 6.63
N ASP A 372 -0.37 19.84 7.81
CA ASP A 372 -0.27 20.70 8.99
C ASP A 372 1.02 20.50 9.82
N ALA A 373 1.86 19.51 9.48
CA ALA A 373 3.13 19.29 10.17
C ALA A 373 4.12 20.42 9.86
N THR A 374 4.69 20.98 10.91
CA THR A 374 5.65 22.10 10.86
C THR A 374 6.89 21.80 11.67
N TYR A 375 7.83 22.70 11.67
CA TYR A 375 9.09 22.64 12.42
C TYR A 375 9.05 23.59 13.63
N HIS A 376 9.93 23.36 14.61
CA HIS A 376 10.09 24.25 15.76
C HIS A 376 10.85 25.51 15.35
N MET A 377 10.48 26.65 15.96
CA MET A 377 11.13 27.93 15.68
C MET A 377 12.57 27.99 16.22
N TYR A 378 12.88 27.17 17.22
CA TYR A 378 14.21 27.07 17.85
C TYR A 378 14.65 25.62 17.91
N PRO A 379 15.96 25.35 18.00
CA PRO A 379 16.46 23.99 18.13
C PRO A 379 15.90 23.28 19.37
N ILE A 380 15.48 22.05 19.18
CA ILE A 380 15.02 21.19 20.27
C ILE A 380 16.23 20.79 21.12
N LYS A 381 16.14 20.97 22.43
CA LYS A 381 17.19 20.50 23.34
C LYS A 381 17.13 18.98 23.46
N ASN A 382 18.28 18.31 23.57
CA ASN A 382 18.37 16.84 23.69
C ASN A 382 17.59 16.26 24.89
N THR A 383 17.19 17.07 25.84
CA THR A 383 16.33 16.69 26.98
C THR A 383 14.87 16.52 26.61
N ASP A 384 14.43 17.04 25.48
CA ASP A 384 13.01 17.05 25.06
C ASP A 384 12.66 15.85 24.12
N ILE A 385 13.67 15.05 23.80
CA ILE A 385 13.51 13.83 22.98
C ILE A 385 13.39 12.63 23.94
N LYS A 386 12.20 12.42 24.50
CA LYS A 386 11.85 11.19 25.23
C LYS A 386 10.84 10.36 24.47
#